data_404aa58b74371ed7e84d6187eaa6a791
#
_entry.id   404aa58b74371ed7e84d6187eaa6a791
#
_cell.length_a   1.000
_cell.length_b   1.000
_cell.length_c   1.000
_cell.angle_alpha   90.00
_cell.angle_beta   90.00
_cell.angle_gamma   90.00
#
_symmetry.space_group_name_H-M   'P 1'
#
loop_
_entity.id
_entity.type
_entity.pdbx_description
1 polymer ?
#
loop_
_entity_poly.entity_id
_entity_poly.type
_entity_poly.pdbx_seq_one_letter_code
_entity_poly.pdbx_strand_id
1 'polypeptide(L)'
;VLDTETGNMMEYRHLIGNPRYKKDWGISFGNEIGRLAQGMPGRVKGTDTIHFIHKHQLPADRWKDVTYGRICCNYREQKEEKNRTRLTVGGDRINYTGDCGTPTADLLTVKLLLNSVISTPYVKFMDIDIKNFYLNTPMPRFEYFRLKLDNFPEDVILQYGLREKVSSDGYVYLEVRKGMYGLPQAGILAQELLEERLAKHGYTQSKHTPGLWKHKWRPICFSLVVDDFGVKYVGKEHADHLVAALKEDYEVETDWEGTKYCGITIDWDYKKREVHISMPGYVNKACIRFEHEKPTRKQDQPHQHTIPTYGAKIQFAKEADTSRPLDKEEKRYIQKVVGTFLYYGRAVDPTMLPALSAIASSQATPTEETMIKTKQFLDYAACHPDAIITYKASDMVLATHSDASYLSEPKARSRAGGAFLPIQRCT
;
A
#
# COMPACT_ATOMS: atom_id res chain seq x y z
N VAL A 1 10.29 12.04 6.31
CA VAL A 1 11.53 11.35 6.73
C VAL A 1 11.76 11.68 8.19
N LEU A 2 12.09 10.68 9.00
CA LEU A 2 12.46 10.88 10.39
C LEU A 2 13.90 11.45 10.45
N ASP A 3 14.07 12.58 11.13
CA ASP A 3 15.38 13.09 11.47
C ASP A 3 15.90 12.34 12.71
N THR A 4 17.02 11.62 12.56
CA THR A 4 17.58 10.77 13.62
C THR A 4 18.22 11.56 14.78
N GLU A 5 18.50 12.86 14.60
CA GLU A 5 19.06 13.70 15.66
C GLU A 5 17.99 14.40 16.49
N THR A 6 16.94 14.88 15.83
CA THR A 6 15.87 15.64 16.51
C THR A 6 14.62 14.83 16.80
N GLY A 7 14.49 13.62 16.22
CA GLY A 7 13.29 12.80 16.29
C GLY A 7 12.10 13.35 15.50
N ASN A 8 12.25 14.47 14.79
CA ASN A 8 11.17 15.13 14.10
C ASN A 8 10.90 14.53 12.71
N MET A 9 9.63 14.51 12.31
CA MET A 9 9.25 14.16 10.95
C MET A 9 9.46 15.34 10.00
N MET A 10 10.38 15.20 9.06
CA MET A 10 10.73 16.23 8.08
C MET A 10 10.01 16.00 6.74
N GLU A 11 9.33 17.04 6.24
CA GLU A 11 8.82 17.14 4.88
C GLU A 11 9.88 17.73 3.96
N TYR A 12 9.65 17.66 2.63
CA TYR A 12 10.59 18.17 1.63
C TYR A 12 11.09 19.60 1.92
N ARG A 13 10.18 20.53 2.27
CA ARG A 13 10.53 21.93 2.60
C ARG A 13 11.53 22.05 3.76
N HIS A 14 11.43 21.17 4.75
CA HIS A 14 12.34 21.14 5.90
C HIS A 14 13.72 20.57 5.49
N LEU A 15 13.69 19.53 4.64
CA LEU A 15 14.91 18.88 4.14
C LEU A 15 15.75 19.80 3.26
N ILE A 16 15.11 20.53 2.33
CA ILE A 16 15.83 21.49 1.48
C ILE A 16 16.22 22.79 2.19
N GLY A 17 15.52 23.14 3.27
CA GLY A 17 15.88 24.27 4.15
C GLY A 17 17.07 23.99 5.06
N ASN A 18 17.42 22.72 5.29
CA ASN A 18 18.53 22.32 6.13
C ASN A 18 19.80 22.06 5.29
N PRO A 19 20.93 22.78 5.52
CA PRO A 19 22.15 22.60 4.75
C PRO A 19 22.68 21.17 4.68
N ARG A 20 22.45 20.36 5.75
CA ARG A 20 22.86 18.95 5.83
C ARG A 20 22.16 18.06 4.80
N TYR A 21 20.88 18.30 4.57
CA TYR A 21 20.02 17.44 3.74
C TYR A 21 19.73 18.01 2.35
N LYS A 22 19.93 19.31 2.18
CA LYS A 22 19.57 20.08 0.98
C LYS A 22 20.09 19.47 -0.32
N LYS A 23 21.36 19.07 -0.34
CA LYS A 23 22.01 18.53 -1.54
C LYS A 23 21.36 17.21 -1.96
N ASP A 24 21.24 16.26 -1.06
CA ASP A 24 20.78 14.91 -1.37
C ASP A 24 19.30 14.88 -1.74
N TRP A 25 18.47 15.64 -1.03
CA TRP A 25 17.05 15.73 -1.34
C TRP A 25 16.75 16.60 -2.54
N GLY A 26 17.60 17.59 -2.84
CA GLY A 26 17.57 18.33 -4.10
C GLY A 26 17.85 17.41 -5.29
N ILE A 27 18.89 16.57 -5.22
CA ILE A 27 19.21 15.58 -6.24
C ILE A 27 18.05 14.59 -6.41
N SER A 28 17.51 14.07 -5.30
CA SER A 28 16.37 13.13 -5.33
C SER A 28 15.15 13.73 -6.03
N PHE A 29 14.79 14.97 -5.71
CA PHE A 29 13.66 15.63 -6.36
C PHE A 29 13.95 16.00 -7.82
N GLY A 30 15.18 16.41 -8.14
CA GLY A 30 15.60 16.62 -9.51
C GLY A 30 15.48 15.33 -10.35
N ASN A 31 15.86 14.18 -9.80
CA ASN A 31 15.67 12.87 -10.44
C ASN A 31 14.19 12.53 -10.66
N GLU A 32 13.34 12.84 -9.67
CA GLU A 32 11.89 12.60 -9.82
C GLU A 32 11.28 13.48 -10.92
N ILE A 33 11.60 14.77 -10.93
CA ILE A 33 11.16 15.68 -11.99
C ILE A 33 11.68 15.21 -13.35
N GLY A 34 12.96 14.86 -13.44
CA GLY A 34 13.54 14.35 -14.69
C GLY A 34 12.85 13.10 -15.19
N ARG A 35 12.54 12.15 -14.27
CA ARG A 35 11.80 10.92 -14.60
C ARG A 35 10.40 11.21 -15.13
N LEU A 36 9.69 12.15 -14.54
CA LEU A 36 8.35 12.54 -14.95
C LEU A 36 8.36 13.38 -16.25
N ALA A 37 9.36 14.22 -16.43
CA ALA A 37 9.52 15.08 -17.59
C ALA A 37 10.37 14.39 -18.70
N GLN A 38 11.25 15.13 -19.35
CA GLN A 38 12.05 14.68 -20.51
C GLN A 38 13.43 14.15 -20.12
N GLY A 39 13.69 13.97 -18.84
CA GLY A 39 14.94 13.42 -18.31
C GLY A 39 15.89 14.48 -17.74
N MET A 40 16.84 14.00 -16.93
CA MET A 40 17.99 14.80 -16.48
C MET A 40 19.26 14.19 -17.08
N PRO A 41 20.02 14.91 -17.90
CA PRO A 41 21.19 14.38 -18.58
C PRO A 41 22.18 13.73 -17.61
N GLY A 42 22.63 12.52 -17.95
CA GLY A 42 23.57 11.74 -17.13
C GLY A 42 23.00 11.18 -15.80
N ARG A 43 21.71 11.37 -15.53
CA ARG A 43 21.08 10.94 -14.25
C ARG A 43 19.88 10.03 -14.45
N VAL A 44 18.84 10.49 -15.13
CA VAL A 44 17.60 9.73 -15.32
C VAL A 44 16.97 9.97 -16.68
N LYS A 45 16.38 8.93 -17.26
CA LYS A 45 15.58 9.02 -18.48
C LYS A 45 14.18 9.53 -18.13
N GLY A 46 13.62 10.37 -19.00
CA GLY A 46 12.25 10.88 -18.87
C GLY A 46 11.20 9.92 -19.43
N THR A 47 9.98 10.10 -18.94
CA THR A 47 8.79 9.35 -19.39
C THR A 47 7.82 10.21 -20.20
N ASP A 48 8.08 11.51 -20.35
CA ASP A 48 7.17 12.48 -20.99
C ASP A 48 5.78 12.52 -20.34
N THR A 49 5.72 12.31 -19.04
CA THR A 49 4.47 12.34 -18.27
C THR A 49 4.03 13.77 -18.02
N ILE A 50 4.97 14.66 -17.67
CA ILE A 50 4.69 16.08 -17.41
C ILE A 50 5.42 17.00 -18.38
N HIS A 51 4.77 18.10 -18.72
CA HIS A 51 5.35 19.18 -19.53
C HIS A 51 5.20 20.51 -18.82
N PHE A 52 6.28 21.28 -18.76
CA PHE A 52 6.26 22.63 -18.22
C PHE A 52 5.67 23.59 -19.25
N ILE A 53 4.59 24.26 -18.89
CA ILE A 53 3.85 25.17 -19.77
C ILE A 53 3.82 26.59 -19.19
N HIS A 54 3.65 27.58 -20.06
CA HIS A 54 3.34 28.94 -19.63
C HIS A 54 1.87 29.02 -19.16
N LYS A 55 1.58 29.89 -18.19
CA LYS A 55 0.25 30.07 -17.65
C LYS A 55 -0.80 30.38 -18.71
N HIS A 56 -0.45 31.13 -19.77
CA HIS A 56 -1.38 31.48 -20.86
C HIS A 56 -1.70 30.30 -21.79
N GLN A 57 -0.93 29.22 -21.75
CA GLN A 57 -1.18 27.99 -22.53
C GLN A 57 -2.23 27.08 -21.87
N LEU A 58 -2.65 27.40 -20.63
CA LEU A 58 -3.75 26.69 -19.98
C LEU A 58 -5.06 26.96 -20.72
N PRO A 59 -5.84 25.91 -21.08
CA PRO A 59 -7.17 26.11 -21.66
C PRO A 59 -8.08 26.86 -20.71
N ALA A 60 -8.86 27.80 -21.23
CA ALA A 60 -9.68 28.70 -20.39
C ALA A 60 -10.72 27.96 -19.54
N ASP A 61 -11.28 26.87 -20.05
CA ASP A 61 -12.24 25.98 -19.39
C ASP A 61 -11.60 25.12 -18.28
N ARG A 62 -10.25 24.98 -18.28
CA ARG A 62 -9.50 24.13 -17.33
C ARG A 62 -8.88 24.90 -16.14
N TRP A 63 -9.02 26.22 -16.09
CA TRP A 63 -8.45 27.04 -15.02
C TRP A 63 -8.90 26.61 -13.61
N LYS A 64 -10.15 26.19 -13.46
CA LYS A 64 -10.72 25.74 -12.19
C LYS A 64 -10.20 24.35 -11.76
N ASP A 65 -9.71 23.57 -12.71
CA ASP A 65 -9.21 22.22 -12.49
C ASP A 65 -7.72 22.21 -12.11
N VAL A 66 -7.05 23.36 -12.14
CA VAL A 66 -5.61 23.43 -11.77
C VAL A 66 -5.46 23.09 -10.29
N THR A 67 -4.80 21.98 -10.05
CA THR A 67 -4.55 21.47 -8.70
C THR A 67 -3.11 21.76 -8.23
N TYR A 68 -2.70 21.12 -7.17
CA TYR A 68 -1.37 21.25 -6.56
C TYR A 68 -0.56 19.96 -6.71
N GLY A 69 0.75 20.10 -6.69
CA GLY A 69 1.66 18.96 -6.53
C GLY A 69 2.06 18.79 -5.06
N ARG A 70 2.13 17.54 -4.60
CA ARG A 70 2.63 17.18 -3.28
C ARG A 70 3.93 16.41 -3.41
N ILE A 71 4.95 16.85 -2.69
CA ILE A 71 6.28 16.23 -2.69
C ILE A 71 6.38 15.33 -1.46
N CYS A 72 6.49 14.02 -1.70
CA CYS A 72 6.61 12.99 -0.66
C CYS A 72 8.04 12.47 -0.61
N CYS A 73 8.66 12.46 0.57
CA CYS A 73 10.03 12.02 0.79
C CYS A 73 10.05 10.73 1.62
N ASN A 74 10.80 9.73 1.14
CA ASN A 74 11.01 8.46 1.85
C ASN A 74 12.50 8.10 1.86
N TYR A 75 13.00 7.62 2.98
CA TYR A 75 14.33 7.02 3.10
C TYR A 75 14.20 5.50 2.99
N ARG A 76 14.98 4.90 2.09
CA ARG A 76 14.95 3.47 1.77
C ARG A 76 16.35 2.88 1.90
N GLU A 77 16.69 2.44 3.09
CA GLU A 77 18.03 2.02 3.46
C GLU A 77 18.61 0.91 2.55
N GLN A 78 17.75 -0.02 2.12
CA GLN A 78 18.12 -1.22 1.35
C GLN A 78 18.08 -1.05 -0.18
N LYS A 79 17.78 0.16 -0.69
CA LYS A 79 17.74 0.44 -2.14
C LYS A 79 18.91 1.32 -2.54
N GLU A 80 19.38 1.19 -3.81
CA GLU A 80 20.43 2.04 -4.35
C GLU A 80 20.08 3.53 -4.22
N GLU A 81 18.87 3.92 -4.64
CA GLU A 81 18.32 5.25 -4.41
C GLU A 81 17.72 5.32 -3.00
N LYS A 82 18.60 5.60 -2.00
CA LYS A 82 18.19 5.67 -0.58
C LYS A 82 17.22 6.80 -0.33
N ASN A 83 17.50 7.99 -0.83
CA ASN A 83 16.63 9.15 -0.74
C ASN A 83 15.65 9.12 -1.92
N ARG A 84 14.40 8.82 -1.66
CA ARG A 84 13.37 8.76 -2.70
C ARG A 84 12.35 9.87 -2.53
N THR A 85 12.26 10.73 -3.54
CA THR A 85 11.19 11.71 -3.67
C THR A 85 10.16 11.23 -4.68
N ARG A 86 8.88 11.39 -4.36
CA ARG A 86 7.77 11.21 -5.29
C ARG A 86 6.95 12.48 -5.37
N LEU A 87 6.63 12.89 -6.58
CA LEU A 87 5.69 13.97 -6.85
C LEU A 87 4.32 13.37 -7.16
N THR A 88 3.31 13.76 -6.38
CA THR A 88 1.93 13.33 -6.57
C THR A 88 1.04 14.53 -6.88
N VAL A 89 0.02 14.33 -7.69
CA VAL A 89 -0.98 15.36 -8.01
C VAL A 89 -2.10 15.33 -6.98
N GLY A 90 -2.62 16.49 -6.59
CA GLY A 90 -3.77 16.62 -5.68
C GLY A 90 -5.09 16.25 -6.39
N GLY A 91 -5.42 14.95 -6.42
CA GLY A 91 -6.60 14.43 -7.09
C GLY A 91 -7.93 14.86 -6.45
N ASP A 92 -7.90 15.30 -5.21
CA ASP A 92 -9.06 15.83 -4.45
C ASP A 92 -9.71 17.07 -5.08
N ARG A 93 -8.99 17.77 -5.96
CA ARG A 93 -9.48 18.95 -6.67
C ARG A 93 -9.81 18.72 -8.14
N ILE A 94 -9.53 17.51 -8.64
CA ILE A 94 -9.79 17.18 -10.04
C ILE A 94 -11.27 16.78 -10.18
N ASN A 95 -11.99 17.50 -11.04
CA ASN A 95 -13.35 17.11 -11.40
C ASN A 95 -13.32 16.00 -12.44
N TYR A 96 -13.28 14.76 -11.95
CA TYR A 96 -13.38 13.55 -12.76
C TYR A 96 -14.67 12.81 -12.44
N THR A 97 -15.51 12.61 -13.45
CA THR A 97 -16.85 12.00 -13.30
C THR A 97 -16.89 10.51 -13.67
N GLY A 98 -15.77 9.97 -14.18
CA GLY A 98 -15.66 8.56 -14.52
C GLY A 98 -15.42 7.65 -13.33
N ASP A 99 -15.40 6.35 -13.58
CA ASP A 99 -15.01 5.36 -12.58
C ASP A 99 -13.53 5.49 -12.21
N CYS A 100 -13.24 5.38 -10.93
CA CYS A 100 -11.86 5.41 -10.37
C CYS A 100 -11.52 4.08 -9.69
N GLY A 101 -12.43 3.12 -9.67
CA GLY A 101 -12.25 1.83 -9.04
C GLY A 101 -11.34 0.92 -9.87
N THR A 102 -10.18 0.58 -9.35
CA THR A 102 -9.27 -0.37 -9.99
C THR A 102 -9.44 -1.74 -9.38
N PRO A 103 -9.81 -2.79 -10.16
CA PRO A 103 -9.91 -4.15 -9.64
C PRO A 103 -8.54 -4.70 -9.32
N THR A 104 -8.24 -4.87 -8.03
CA THR A 104 -6.99 -5.45 -7.53
C THR A 104 -7.27 -6.68 -6.69
N ALA A 105 -6.30 -7.60 -6.60
CA ALA A 105 -6.41 -8.74 -5.71
C ALA A 105 -6.44 -8.28 -4.26
N ASP A 106 -7.38 -8.79 -3.50
CA ASP A 106 -7.40 -8.60 -2.06
C ASP A 106 -6.39 -9.53 -1.36
N LEU A 107 -6.11 -9.24 -0.10
CA LEU A 107 -5.16 -10.00 0.68
C LEU A 107 -5.58 -11.48 0.86
N LEU A 108 -6.87 -11.78 0.88
CA LEU A 108 -7.37 -13.15 0.95
C LEU A 108 -7.03 -13.91 -0.33
N THR A 109 -7.26 -13.32 -1.49
CA THR A 109 -6.89 -13.88 -2.81
C THR A 109 -5.39 -14.16 -2.87
N VAL A 110 -4.54 -13.23 -2.41
CA VAL A 110 -3.09 -13.41 -2.31
C VAL A 110 -2.76 -14.62 -1.43
N LYS A 111 -3.30 -14.70 -0.22
CA LYS A 111 -3.04 -15.80 0.74
C LYS A 111 -3.49 -17.16 0.20
N LEU A 112 -4.64 -17.22 -0.47
CA LEU A 112 -5.12 -18.43 -1.12
C LEU A 112 -4.21 -18.84 -2.28
N LEU A 113 -3.71 -17.87 -3.06
CA LEU A 113 -2.74 -18.15 -4.12
C LEU A 113 -1.46 -18.78 -3.54
N LEU A 114 -0.89 -18.18 -2.48
CA LEU A 114 0.31 -18.71 -1.82
C LEU A 114 0.10 -20.16 -1.30
N ASN A 115 -1.03 -20.44 -0.65
CA ASN A 115 -1.36 -21.80 -0.23
C ASN A 115 -1.51 -22.75 -1.44
N SER A 116 -2.12 -22.28 -2.53
CA SER A 116 -2.30 -23.07 -3.72
C SER A 116 -0.97 -23.46 -4.41
N VAL A 117 0.08 -22.66 -4.23
CA VAL A 117 1.43 -22.96 -4.75
C VAL A 117 1.95 -24.24 -4.11
N ILE A 118 2.01 -24.30 -2.78
CA ILE A 118 2.50 -25.49 -2.06
C ILE A 118 1.56 -26.69 -2.14
N SER A 119 0.27 -26.44 -2.44
CA SER A 119 -0.75 -27.49 -2.58
C SER A 119 -0.72 -28.19 -3.95
N THR A 120 -0.07 -27.60 -4.95
CA THR A 120 0.02 -28.16 -6.31
C THR A 120 1.42 -28.71 -6.57
N PRO A 121 1.56 -29.96 -7.07
CA PRO A 121 2.87 -30.54 -7.38
C PRO A 121 3.63 -29.75 -8.47
N TYR A 122 4.96 -29.67 -8.34
CA TYR A 122 5.88 -29.05 -9.30
C TYR A 122 5.67 -27.57 -9.57
N VAL A 123 4.81 -26.91 -8.81
CA VAL A 123 4.53 -25.49 -8.94
C VAL A 123 5.65 -24.66 -8.30
N LYS A 124 5.91 -23.52 -8.88
CA LYS A 124 6.79 -22.47 -8.37
C LYS A 124 6.03 -21.16 -8.28
N PHE A 125 6.58 -20.25 -7.51
CA PHE A 125 6.12 -18.88 -7.39
C PHE A 125 7.24 -17.92 -7.76
N MET A 126 6.90 -16.81 -8.38
CA MET A 126 7.78 -15.69 -8.64
C MET A 126 7.02 -14.38 -8.48
N ASP A 127 7.75 -13.29 -8.30
CA ASP A 127 7.23 -11.94 -8.27
C ASP A 127 7.68 -11.14 -9.50
N ILE A 128 6.80 -10.28 -10.02
CA ILE A 128 7.11 -9.33 -11.10
C ILE A 128 6.60 -7.96 -10.71
N ASP A 129 7.47 -6.94 -10.77
CA ASP A 129 7.16 -5.53 -10.58
C ASP A 129 7.27 -4.77 -11.90
N ILE A 130 6.24 -4.00 -12.27
CA ILE A 130 6.26 -3.12 -13.42
C ILE A 130 6.77 -1.74 -13.01
N LYS A 131 7.94 -1.36 -13.52
CA LYS A 131 8.51 -0.03 -13.26
C LYS A 131 7.66 1.07 -13.86
N ASN A 132 7.42 2.11 -13.06
CA ASN A 132 6.72 3.31 -13.52
C ASN A 132 5.36 3.01 -14.19
N PHE A 133 4.60 2.07 -13.65
CA PHE A 133 3.37 1.52 -14.25
C PHE A 133 2.43 2.61 -14.81
N TYR A 134 2.04 3.58 -13.96
CA TYR A 134 1.15 4.66 -14.41
C TYR A 134 1.77 5.56 -15.48
N LEU A 135 3.08 5.81 -15.42
CA LEU A 135 3.78 6.71 -16.34
C LEU A 135 3.86 6.18 -17.79
N ASN A 136 3.47 4.91 -18.00
CA ASN A 136 3.36 4.28 -19.32
C ASN A 136 1.97 4.42 -19.95
N THR A 137 1.01 5.03 -19.24
CA THR A 137 -0.41 5.06 -19.65
C THR A 137 -0.77 6.46 -20.17
N PRO A 138 -1.05 6.64 -21.48
CA PRO A 138 -1.52 7.90 -22.01
C PRO A 138 -2.84 8.33 -21.40
N MET A 139 -3.01 9.62 -21.16
CA MET A 139 -4.26 10.18 -20.65
C MET A 139 -5.13 10.70 -21.79
N PRO A 140 -6.39 10.30 -21.92
CA PRO A 140 -7.30 10.84 -22.93
C PRO A 140 -7.66 12.30 -22.67
N ARG A 141 -7.57 12.74 -21.43
CA ARG A 141 -7.75 14.12 -20.98
C ARG A 141 -6.54 14.53 -20.16
N PHE A 142 -5.88 15.61 -20.55
CA PHE A 142 -4.75 16.14 -19.80
C PHE A 142 -5.21 16.85 -18.53
N GLU A 143 -4.43 16.71 -17.46
CA GLU A 143 -4.67 17.38 -16.18
C GLU A 143 -3.59 18.42 -15.93
N TYR A 144 -3.87 19.37 -15.03
CA TYR A 144 -2.99 20.50 -14.79
C TYR A 144 -2.74 20.69 -13.30
N PHE A 145 -1.50 20.95 -12.94
CA PHE A 145 -1.15 21.32 -11.58
C PHE A 145 -0.07 22.38 -11.55
N ARG A 146 0.18 22.96 -10.40
CA ARG A 146 1.18 24.00 -10.23
C ARG A 146 2.05 23.77 -9.01
N LEU A 147 3.29 24.19 -9.07
CA LEU A 147 4.27 24.21 -7.99
C LEU A 147 4.94 25.56 -7.92
N LYS A 148 5.34 25.99 -6.72
CA LYS A 148 6.16 27.20 -6.56
C LYS A 148 7.54 26.98 -7.17
N LEU A 149 8.11 27.99 -7.81
CA LEU A 149 9.45 27.93 -8.38
C LEU A 149 10.50 27.53 -7.33
N ASP A 150 10.38 28.05 -6.11
CA ASP A 150 11.28 27.78 -4.98
C ASP A 150 11.34 26.30 -4.55
N ASN A 151 10.37 25.49 -4.97
CA ASN A 151 10.42 24.04 -4.71
C ASN A 151 11.39 23.30 -5.62
N PHE A 152 11.76 23.88 -6.76
CA PHE A 152 12.62 23.22 -7.73
C PHE A 152 14.09 23.46 -7.41
N PRO A 153 14.93 22.41 -7.47
CA PRO A 153 16.38 22.58 -7.43
C PRO A 153 16.90 23.39 -8.62
N GLU A 154 18.01 24.08 -8.45
CA GLU A 154 18.56 24.99 -9.48
C GLU A 154 18.90 24.26 -10.81
N ASP A 155 19.40 23.03 -10.74
CA ASP A 155 19.68 22.21 -11.92
C ASP A 155 18.40 21.90 -12.75
N VAL A 156 17.26 21.72 -12.09
CA VAL A 156 15.94 21.55 -12.74
C VAL A 156 15.48 22.88 -13.36
N ILE A 157 15.66 23.99 -12.62
CA ILE A 157 15.28 25.32 -13.10
C ILE A 157 16.02 25.64 -14.38
N LEU A 158 17.33 25.37 -14.42
CA LEU A 158 18.17 25.59 -15.60
C LEU A 158 17.82 24.63 -16.74
N GLN A 159 17.69 23.34 -16.46
CA GLN A 159 17.43 22.31 -17.47
C GLN A 159 16.14 22.57 -18.26
N TYR A 160 15.08 23.04 -17.58
CA TYR A 160 13.75 23.23 -18.18
C TYR A 160 13.38 24.70 -18.42
N GLY A 161 14.30 25.65 -18.17
CA GLY A 161 14.05 27.08 -18.38
C GLY A 161 12.91 27.63 -17.54
N LEU A 162 12.80 27.21 -16.27
CA LEU A 162 11.64 27.52 -15.45
C LEU A 162 11.52 28.98 -15.06
N ARG A 163 12.63 29.75 -15.07
CA ARG A 163 12.59 31.20 -14.82
C ARG A 163 11.80 31.97 -15.86
N GLU A 164 11.77 31.46 -17.09
CA GLU A 164 11.00 32.06 -18.19
C GLU A 164 9.52 31.64 -18.15
N LYS A 165 9.22 30.50 -17.50
CA LYS A 165 7.87 29.93 -17.43
C LYS A 165 7.14 30.28 -16.14
N VAL A 166 7.84 30.83 -15.15
CA VAL A 166 7.21 31.23 -13.89
C VAL A 166 6.22 32.39 -14.14
N SER A 167 5.04 32.27 -13.58
CA SER A 167 4.01 33.31 -13.66
C SER A 167 4.18 34.33 -12.54
N SER A 168 3.49 35.49 -12.66
CA SER A 168 3.56 36.60 -11.72
C SER A 168 3.19 36.22 -10.27
N ASP A 169 2.48 35.09 -10.08
CA ASP A 169 2.13 34.55 -8.77
C ASP A 169 3.22 33.60 -8.18
N GLY A 170 4.38 33.49 -8.84
CA GLY A 170 5.52 32.67 -8.41
C GLY A 170 5.36 31.17 -8.64
N TYR A 171 4.35 30.77 -9.43
CA TYR A 171 4.12 29.34 -9.75
C TYR A 171 4.55 29.01 -11.16
N VAL A 172 5.05 27.78 -11.31
CA VAL A 172 5.26 27.08 -12.57
C VAL A 172 4.09 26.15 -12.81
N TYR A 173 3.55 26.14 -14.02
CA TYR A 173 2.41 25.31 -14.40
C TYR A 173 2.87 24.09 -15.17
N LEU A 174 2.23 22.97 -14.93
CA LEU A 174 2.59 21.68 -15.51
C LEU A 174 1.33 21.01 -16.08
N GLU A 175 1.48 20.49 -17.30
CA GLU A 175 0.49 19.68 -17.98
C GLU A 175 0.84 18.21 -17.83
N VAL A 176 -0.10 17.38 -17.40
CA VAL A 176 0.04 15.93 -17.21
C VAL A 176 -0.59 15.21 -18.39
N ARG A 177 0.23 14.48 -19.16
CA ARG A 177 -0.18 13.76 -20.38
C ARG A 177 -0.30 12.26 -20.21
N LYS A 178 0.33 11.72 -19.18
CA LYS A 178 0.25 10.28 -18.84
C LYS A 178 -0.19 10.10 -17.40
N GLY A 179 -0.61 8.90 -17.05
CA GLY A 179 -0.99 8.55 -15.70
C GLY A 179 0.09 8.94 -14.69
N MET A 180 -0.31 9.51 -13.57
CA MET A 180 0.59 9.97 -12.53
C MET A 180 -0.02 9.70 -11.16
N TYR A 181 0.83 9.47 -10.16
CA TYR A 181 0.39 9.25 -8.77
C TYR A 181 -0.47 10.42 -8.26
N GLY A 182 -1.61 10.10 -7.69
CA GLY A 182 -2.57 11.06 -7.15
C GLY A 182 -3.71 11.41 -8.08
N LEU A 183 -3.63 11.12 -9.37
CA LEU A 183 -4.76 11.28 -10.30
C LEU A 183 -5.83 10.22 -10.03
N PRO A 184 -7.11 10.58 -9.91
CA PRO A 184 -8.18 9.63 -9.61
C PRO A 184 -8.33 8.54 -10.67
N GLN A 185 -8.14 8.87 -11.94
CA GLN A 185 -8.29 7.97 -13.08
C GLN A 185 -7.04 7.19 -13.46
N ALA A 186 -5.86 7.49 -12.87
CA ALA A 186 -4.61 6.87 -13.32
C ALA A 186 -4.61 5.35 -13.14
N GLY A 187 -5.20 4.86 -12.05
CA GLY A 187 -5.28 3.43 -11.75
C GLY A 187 -6.12 2.67 -12.76
N ILE A 188 -7.35 3.12 -13.01
CA ILE A 188 -8.26 2.41 -13.92
C ILE A 188 -7.74 2.44 -15.36
N LEU A 189 -7.23 3.58 -15.84
CA LEU A 189 -6.68 3.68 -17.20
C LEU A 189 -5.46 2.77 -17.40
N ALA A 190 -4.58 2.67 -16.39
CA ALA A 190 -3.43 1.80 -16.46
C ALA A 190 -3.84 0.31 -16.44
N GLN A 191 -4.86 -0.03 -15.64
CA GLN A 191 -5.42 -1.38 -15.58
C GLN A 191 -6.06 -1.78 -16.91
N GLU A 192 -6.89 -0.92 -17.50
CA GLU A 192 -7.56 -1.19 -18.79
C GLU A 192 -6.52 -1.40 -19.91
N LEU A 193 -5.48 -0.56 -19.97
CA LEU A 193 -4.42 -0.71 -20.94
C LEU A 193 -3.62 -2.02 -20.74
N LEU A 194 -3.32 -2.38 -19.50
CA LEU A 194 -2.66 -3.65 -19.18
C LEU A 194 -3.53 -4.84 -19.57
N GLU A 195 -4.85 -4.77 -19.31
CA GLU A 195 -5.81 -5.81 -19.68
C GLU A 195 -5.85 -6.02 -21.20
N GLU A 196 -5.91 -4.94 -21.97
CA GLU A 196 -5.85 -5.02 -23.43
C GLU A 196 -4.56 -5.67 -23.94
N ARG A 197 -3.41 -5.30 -23.37
CA ARG A 197 -2.10 -5.84 -23.73
C ARG A 197 -1.98 -7.32 -23.40
N LEU A 198 -2.31 -7.70 -22.19
CA LEU A 198 -2.27 -9.08 -21.74
C LEU A 198 -3.27 -10.00 -22.46
N ALA A 199 -4.43 -9.47 -22.86
CA ALA A 199 -5.43 -10.24 -23.63
C ALA A 199 -4.88 -10.70 -24.99
N LYS A 200 -4.02 -9.92 -25.65
CA LYS A 200 -3.33 -10.29 -26.90
C LYS A 200 -2.48 -11.57 -26.75
N HIS A 201 -1.95 -11.78 -25.53
CA HIS A 201 -1.13 -12.95 -25.17
C HIS A 201 -1.93 -14.07 -24.51
N GLY A 202 -3.26 -13.97 -24.45
CA GLY A 202 -4.16 -15.01 -23.94
C GLY A 202 -4.38 -15.00 -22.43
N TYR A 203 -3.99 -13.95 -21.73
CA TYR A 203 -4.28 -13.75 -20.31
C TYR A 203 -5.61 -13.03 -20.12
N THR A 204 -6.39 -13.46 -19.14
CA THR A 204 -7.69 -12.84 -18.80
C THR A 204 -7.90 -12.81 -17.31
N GLN A 205 -8.52 -11.74 -16.84
CA GLN A 205 -8.91 -11.61 -15.44
C GLN A 205 -10.13 -12.49 -15.12
N SER A 206 -10.20 -13.03 -13.91
CA SER A 206 -11.38 -13.76 -13.41
C SER A 206 -12.55 -12.82 -13.24
N LYS A 207 -13.73 -13.23 -13.74
CA LYS A 207 -14.97 -12.45 -13.62
C LYS A 207 -15.46 -12.30 -12.17
N HIS A 208 -15.17 -13.27 -11.31
CA HIS A 208 -15.70 -13.34 -9.94
C HIS A 208 -14.65 -13.05 -8.85
N THR A 209 -13.38 -12.94 -9.23
CA THR A 209 -12.28 -12.68 -8.30
C THR A 209 -11.42 -11.58 -8.91
N PRO A 210 -11.71 -10.31 -8.58
CA PRO A 210 -10.92 -9.18 -9.08
C PRO A 210 -9.43 -9.36 -8.76
N GLY A 211 -8.59 -9.00 -9.72
CA GLY A 211 -7.15 -9.10 -9.58
C GLY A 211 -6.56 -10.50 -9.70
N LEU A 212 -7.39 -11.56 -9.90
CA LEU A 212 -6.90 -12.91 -10.20
C LEU A 212 -6.92 -13.15 -11.71
N TRP A 213 -5.78 -13.50 -12.29
CA TRP A 213 -5.59 -13.66 -13.72
C TRP A 213 -5.15 -15.09 -14.08
N LYS A 214 -5.51 -15.54 -15.26
CA LYS A 214 -5.12 -16.85 -15.81
C LYS A 214 -4.88 -16.78 -17.31
N HIS A 215 -4.04 -17.67 -17.80
CA HIS A 215 -3.89 -17.90 -19.23
C HIS A 215 -4.92 -18.93 -19.72
N LYS A 216 -5.32 -18.84 -20.99
CA LYS A 216 -6.30 -19.75 -21.65
C LYS A 216 -6.00 -21.23 -21.45
N TRP A 217 -4.73 -21.64 -21.62
CA TRP A 217 -4.31 -23.05 -21.59
C TRP A 217 -3.01 -23.31 -20.85
N ARG A 218 -2.16 -22.28 -20.63
CA ARG A 218 -0.90 -22.45 -19.89
C ARG A 218 -1.20 -22.65 -18.41
N PRO A 219 -0.46 -23.54 -17.72
CA PRO A 219 -0.61 -23.74 -16.27
C PRO A 219 0.07 -22.59 -15.48
N ILE A 220 -0.44 -21.40 -15.68
CA ILE A 220 0.00 -20.17 -15.03
C ILE A 220 -1.20 -19.34 -14.60
N CYS A 221 -1.16 -18.83 -13.40
CA CYS A 221 -2.10 -17.81 -12.91
C CYS A 221 -1.35 -16.85 -11.98
N PHE A 222 -1.87 -15.66 -11.84
CA PHE A 222 -1.27 -14.66 -10.96
C PHE A 222 -2.32 -13.79 -10.29
N SER A 223 -1.98 -13.29 -9.13
CA SER A 223 -2.69 -12.17 -8.49
C SER A 223 -1.99 -10.88 -8.85
N LEU A 224 -2.78 -9.84 -9.14
CA LEU A 224 -2.30 -8.51 -9.49
C LEU A 224 -2.74 -7.50 -8.43
N VAL A 225 -1.79 -6.83 -7.83
CA VAL A 225 -2.01 -5.73 -6.89
C VAL A 225 -1.32 -4.49 -7.45
N VAL A 226 -2.05 -3.70 -8.22
CA VAL A 226 -1.60 -2.51 -8.94
C VAL A 226 -0.53 -2.84 -9.99
N ASP A 227 0.75 -2.80 -9.64
CA ASP A 227 1.94 -3.06 -10.47
C ASP A 227 2.70 -4.34 -10.08
N ASP A 228 2.32 -4.94 -8.93
CA ASP A 228 2.93 -6.16 -8.38
C ASP A 228 2.17 -7.42 -8.84
N PHE A 229 2.87 -8.38 -9.44
CA PHE A 229 2.35 -9.67 -9.87
C PHE A 229 2.86 -10.79 -8.98
N GLY A 230 2.00 -11.48 -8.26
CA GLY A 230 2.34 -12.73 -7.59
C GLY A 230 2.00 -13.91 -8.49
N VAL A 231 2.99 -14.55 -9.10
CA VAL A 231 2.82 -15.50 -10.21
C VAL A 231 3.05 -16.94 -9.77
N LYS A 232 2.02 -17.76 -9.90
CA LYS A 232 2.04 -19.22 -9.74
C LYS A 232 2.17 -19.89 -11.11
N TYR A 233 3.13 -20.79 -11.29
CA TYR A 233 3.34 -21.45 -12.58
C TYR A 233 3.88 -22.87 -12.45
N VAL A 234 3.63 -23.72 -13.46
CA VAL A 234 4.24 -25.04 -13.66
C VAL A 234 5.04 -24.99 -14.96
N GLY A 235 6.36 -25.23 -14.86
CA GLY A 235 7.25 -25.08 -16.01
C GLY A 235 7.69 -23.63 -16.24
N LYS A 236 8.99 -23.41 -16.27
CA LYS A 236 9.58 -22.06 -16.37
C LYS A 236 9.18 -21.35 -17.66
N GLU A 237 9.00 -22.08 -18.75
CA GLU A 237 8.59 -21.58 -20.07
C GLU A 237 7.25 -20.84 -20.06
N HIS A 238 6.39 -21.15 -19.11
CA HIS A 238 5.10 -20.45 -18.95
C HIS A 238 5.25 -19.11 -18.22
N ALA A 239 6.16 -19.05 -17.25
CA ALA A 239 6.52 -17.79 -16.60
C ALA A 239 7.33 -16.89 -17.54
N ASP A 240 8.29 -17.44 -18.28
CA ASP A 240 9.05 -16.71 -19.30
C ASP A 240 8.14 -16.09 -20.36
N HIS A 241 7.05 -16.78 -20.74
CA HIS A 241 6.04 -16.24 -21.67
C HIS A 241 5.34 -15.00 -21.09
N LEU A 242 4.96 -15.01 -19.82
CA LEU A 242 4.36 -13.83 -19.18
C LEU A 242 5.36 -12.67 -19.11
N VAL A 243 6.59 -12.94 -18.71
CA VAL A 243 7.66 -11.94 -18.65
C VAL A 243 7.92 -11.33 -20.03
N ALA A 244 7.95 -12.17 -21.10
CA ALA A 244 8.14 -11.71 -22.47
C ALA A 244 6.97 -10.81 -22.91
N ALA A 245 5.72 -11.23 -22.65
CA ALA A 245 4.53 -10.44 -22.96
C ALA A 245 4.52 -9.07 -22.29
N LEU A 246 4.93 -9.01 -21.02
CA LEU A 246 5.03 -7.74 -20.30
C LEU A 246 6.16 -6.86 -20.84
N LYS A 247 7.31 -7.46 -21.21
CA LYS A 247 8.48 -6.73 -21.73
C LYS A 247 8.28 -6.08 -23.10
N GLU A 248 7.23 -6.45 -23.83
CA GLU A 248 6.87 -5.77 -25.09
C GLU A 248 6.53 -4.29 -24.87
N ASP A 249 5.90 -3.99 -23.72
CA ASP A 249 5.37 -2.65 -23.45
C ASP A 249 5.93 -2.01 -22.18
N TYR A 250 6.54 -2.81 -21.27
CA TYR A 250 6.95 -2.36 -19.95
C TYR A 250 8.38 -2.74 -19.62
N GLU A 251 9.01 -1.95 -18.76
CA GLU A 251 10.21 -2.36 -18.04
C GLU A 251 9.78 -3.10 -16.76
N VAL A 252 10.22 -4.35 -16.61
CA VAL A 252 9.85 -5.20 -15.47
C VAL A 252 11.07 -5.70 -14.70
N GLU A 253 10.92 -5.78 -13.39
CA GLU A 253 11.82 -6.51 -12.48
C GLU A 253 11.19 -7.85 -12.11
N THR A 254 12.02 -8.89 -11.97
CA THR A 254 11.55 -10.25 -11.65
C THR A 254 12.31 -10.81 -10.47
N ASP A 255 11.61 -11.28 -9.45
CA ASP A 255 12.15 -12.11 -8.38
C ASP A 255 11.70 -13.56 -8.60
N TRP A 256 12.59 -14.37 -9.16
CA TRP A 256 12.32 -15.79 -9.46
C TRP A 256 12.21 -16.66 -8.22
N GLU A 257 12.76 -16.24 -7.10
CA GLU A 257 12.63 -16.92 -5.82
C GLU A 257 11.31 -16.57 -5.12
N GLY A 258 10.68 -15.46 -5.52
CA GLY A 258 9.41 -15.00 -4.98
C GLY A 258 9.44 -14.79 -3.47
N THR A 259 10.48 -14.10 -3.00
CA THR A 259 10.76 -13.92 -1.57
C THR A 259 9.98 -12.77 -0.95
N LYS A 260 9.40 -11.90 -1.79
CA LYS A 260 8.60 -10.75 -1.34
C LYS A 260 7.42 -10.55 -2.27
N TYR A 261 6.24 -10.31 -1.69
CA TYR A 261 5.06 -9.91 -2.45
C TYR A 261 4.13 -9.07 -1.57
N CYS A 262 3.64 -7.93 -2.07
CA CYS A 262 2.75 -7.02 -1.33
C CYS A 262 3.29 -6.64 0.07
N GLY A 263 4.61 -6.46 0.22
CA GLY A 263 5.25 -6.13 1.50
C GLY A 263 5.35 -7.29 2.49
N ILE A 264 4.95 -8.49 2.10
CA ILE A 264 5.08 -9.73 2.87
C ILE A 264 6.39 -10.42 2.46
N THR A 265 7.16 -10.86 3.43
CA THR A 265 8.31 -11.75 3.23
C THR A 265 7.81 -13.19 3.16
N ILE A 266 8.24 -13.92 2.15
CA ILE A 266 7.79 -15.28 1.85
C ILE A 266 9.00 -16.21 1.86
N ASP A 267 8.96 -17.25 2.66
CA ASP A 267 9.97 -18.31 2.75
C ASP A 267 9.35 -19.64 2.35
N TRP A 268 9.87 -20.24 1.26
CA TRP A 268 9.33 -21.43 0.63
C TRP A 268 10.11 -22.68 1.03
N ASP A 269 9.46 -23.62 1.71
CA ASP A 269 9.95 -25.01 1.85
C ASP A 269 9.17 -25.93 0.90
N TYR A 270 9.58 -25.96 -0.38
CA TYR A 270 8.94 -26.82 -1.39
C TYR A 270 9.07 -28.31 -1.09
N LYS A 271 10.09 -28.73 -0.32
CA LYS A 271 10.27 -30.14 0.05
C LYS A 271 9.25 -30.58 1.07
N LYS A 272 9.03 -29.77 2.10
CA LYS A 272 7.99 -30.00 3.09
C LYS A 272 6.59 -29.58 2.62
N ARG A 273 6.53 -28.88 1.49
CA ARG A 273 5.29 -28.28 0.98
C ARG A 273 4.68 -27.32 2.01
N GLU A 274 5.53 -26.43 2.51
CA GLU A 274 5.19 -25.38 3.47
C GLU A 274 5.62 -24.01 2.92
N VAL A 275 4.93 -22.97 3.33
CA VAL A 275 5.33 -21.58 3.11
C VAL A 275 5.15 -20.80 4.40
N HIS A 276 6.20 -20.04 4.76
CA HIS A 276 6.19 -19.17 5.93
C HIS A 276 6.09 -17.73 5.48
N ILE A 277 5.07 -17.01 5.97
CA ILE A 277 4.87 -15.60 5.66
C ILE A 277 5.06 -14.74 6.90
N SER A 278 5.78 -13.65 6.74
CA SER A 278 6.15 -12.74 7.82
C SER A 278 6.33 -11.30 7.33
N MET A 279 6.45 -10.35 8.25
CA MET A 279 6.75 -8.94 7.95
C MET A 279 7.82 -8.43 8.93
N PRO A 280 9.10 -8.87 8.80
CA PRO A 280 10.16 -8.53 9.74
C PRO A 280 10.36 -7.01 9.88
N GLY A 281 10.46 -6.55 11.13
CA GLY A 281 10.68 -5.13 11.46
C GLY A 281 9.47 -4.21 11.24
N TYR A 282 8.33 -4.71 10.78
CA TYR A 282 7.13 -3.88 10.58
C TYR A 282 6.63 -3.27 11.89
N VAL A 283 6.49 -4.09 12.92
CA VAL A 283 6.01 -3.66 14.25
C VAL A 283 6.99 -2.67 14.87
N ASN A 284 8.30 -2.94 14.79
CA ASN A 284 9.32 -2.04 15.34
C ASN A 284 9.25 -0.65 14.69
N LYS A 285 9.11 -0.59 13.36
CA LYS A 285 8.92 0.69 12.64
C LYS A 285 7.62 1.39 13.03
N ALA A 286 6.56 0.64 13.27
CA ALA A 286 5.29 1.17 13.74
C ALA A 286 5.43 1.75 15.15
N CYS A 287 6.07 1.06 16.08
CA CYS A 287 6.32 1.55 17.45
C CYS A 287 7.15 2.85 17.43
N ILE A 288 8.22 2.91 16.65
CA ILE A 288 9.01 4.15 16.47
C ILE A 288 8.11 5.28 15.94
N ARG A 289 7.29 5.02 14.93
CA ARG A 289 6.37 6.02 14.35
C ARG A 289 5.36 6.56 15.34
N PHE A 290 4.93 5.73 16.28
CA PHE A 290 3.95 6.08 17.31
C PHE A 290 4.61 6.52 18.62
N GLU A 291 5.93 6.66 18.65
CA GLU A 291 6.71 7.04 19.84
C GLU A 291 6.37 6.14 21.03
N HIS A 292 6.18 4.84 20.76
CA HIS A 292 5.79 3.85 21.75
C HIS A 292 6.99 2.98 22.11
N GLU A 293 7.45 3.08 23.35
CA GLU A 293 8.54 2.28 23.88
C GLU A 293 8.06 0.89 24.29
N LYS A 294 8.94 -0.10 24.16
CA LYS A 294 8.65 -1.45 24.63
C LYS A 294 8.48 -1.42 26.16
N PRO A 295 7.37 -1.97 26.70
CA PRO A 295 7.15 -1.96 28.13
C PRO A 295 8.18 -2.83 28.87
N THR A 296 8.54 -2.42 30.08
CA THR A 296 9.46 -3.19 30.96
C THR A 296 8.86 -4.51 31.40
N ARG A 297 7.54 -4.52 31.67
CA ARG A 297 6.77 -5.73 31.96
C ARG A 297 6.15 -6.27 30.70
N LYS A 298 6.42 -7.54 30.38
CA LYS A 298 5.86 -8.22 29.20
C LYS A 298 4.34 -8.16 29.20
N GLN A 299 3.77 -7.75 28.06
CA GLN A 299 2.33 -7.77 27.82
C GLN A 299 2.00 -8.92 26.87
N ASP A 300 1.26 -9.92 27.36
CA ASP A 300 0.91 -11.11 26.59
C ASP A 300 -0.55 -11.09 26.08
N GLN A 301 -1.31 -10.04 26.38
CA GLN A 301 -2.71 -9.89 25.96
C GLN A 301 -2.90 -8.59 25.17
N PRO A 302 -3.40 -8.65 23.92
CA PRO A 302 -3.62 -7.45 23.11
C PRO A 302 -4.78 -6.59 23.60
N HIS A 303 -5.68 -7.13 24.45
CA HIS A 303 -6.79 -6.43 25.07
C HIS A 303 -7.23 -7.14 26.35
N GLN A 304 -7.88 -6.40 27.23
CA GLN A 304 -8.48 -7.00 28.43
C GLN A 304 -9.62 -7.94 28.04
N HIS A 305 -9.66 -9.09 28.68
CA HIS A 305 -10.74 -10.04 28.55
C HIS A 305 -11.52 -10.10 29.86
N THR A 306 -12.82 -9.83 29.78
CA THR A 306 -13.74 -10.06 30.91
C THR A 306 -14.34 -11.43 30.72
N ILE A 307 -14.11 -12.32 31.70
CA ILE A 307 -14.69 -13.67 31.69
C ILE A 307 -16.21 -13.54 31.79
N PRO A 308 -16.98 -14.09 30.84
CA PRO A 308 -18.42 -14.05 30.91
C PRO A 308 -18.92 -14.89 32.09
N THR A 309 -19.88 -14.38 32.84
CA THR A 309 -20.55 -15.12 33.93
C THR A 309 -21.57 -16.06 33.30
N TYR A 310 -21.24 -17.35 33.24
CA TYR A 310 -22.16 -18.36 32.73
C TYR A 310 -23.34 -18.58 33.71
N GLY A 311 -24.55 -18.79 33.17
CA GLY A 311 -25.76 -19.06 33.94
C GLY A 311 -26.46 -17.83 34.51
N ALA A 312 -26.03 -16.63 34.16
CA ALA A 312 -26.76 -15.41 34.50
C ALA A 312 -28.12 -15.38 33.77
N LYS A 313 -29.19 -15.14 34.52
CA LYS A 313 -30.58 -15.04 33.99
C LYS A 313 -30.77 -13.78 33.14
N ILE A 314 -29.85 -12.84 33.21
CA ILE A 314 -29.89 -11.55 32.49
C ILE A 314 -28.61 -11.42 31.66
N GLN A 315 -28.78 -11.20 30.37
CA GLN A 315 -27.68 -10.90 29.45
C GLN A 315 -27.38 -9.40 29.54
N PHE A 316 -26.23 -9.05 30.09
CA PHE A 316 -25.82 -7.66 30.20
C PHE A 316 -25.04 -7.26 28.95
N ALA A 317 -25.54 -6.26 28.24
CA ALA A 317 -24.69 -5.49 27.33
C ALA A 317 -23.60 -4.79 28.17
N LYS A 318 -22.39 -4.66 27.62
CA LYS A 318 -21.34 -3.86 28.26
C LYS A 318 -21.88 -2.47 28.57
N GLU A 319 -21.60 -1.97 29.75
CA GLU A 319 -21.94 -0.60 30.12
C GLU A 319 -21.33 0.38 29.11
N ALA A 320 -22.04 1.49 28.89
CA ALA A 320 -21.53 2.55 28.02
C ALA A 320 -20.31 3.19 28.67
N ASP A 321 -19.24 3.35 27.90
CA ASP A 321 -18.06 4.08 28.34
C ASP A 321 -18.42 5.57 28.55
N THR A 322 -18.19 6.06 29.74
CA THR A 322 -18.48 7.44 30.19
C THR A 322 -17.20 8.26 30.42
N SER A 323 -16.03 7.69 30.10
CA SER A 323 -14.76 8.41 30.23
C SER A 323 -14.66 9.62 29.27
N ARG A 324 -13.71 10.51 29.53
CA ARG A 324 -13.53 11.75 28.78
C ARG A 324 -13.40 11.47 27.26
N PRO A 325 -14.16 12.18 26.42
CA PRO A 325 -13.95 12.14 24.98
C PRO A 325 -12.55 12.67 24.60
N LEU A 326 -11.93 12.04 23.63
CA LEU A 326 -10.63 12.45 23.11
C LEU A 326 -10.74 13.63 22.14
N ASP A 327 -9.68 14.41 22.06
CA ASP A 327 -9.58 15.51 21.11
C ASP A 327 -9.29 15.02 19.67
N LYS A 328 -9.14 15.97 18.73
CA LYS A 328 -8.91 15.65 17.32
C LYS A 328 -7.56 14.98 17.05
N GLU A 329 -6.52 15.34 17.80
CA GLU A 329 -5.17 14.78 17.63
C GLU A 329 -5.08 13.39 18.21
N GLU A 330 -5.60 13.19 19.41
CA GLU A 330 -5.74 11.89 20.08
C GLU A 330 -6.58 10.91 19.21
N LYS A 331 -7.71 11.38 18.68
CA LYS A 331 -8.53 10.61 17.75
C LYS A 331 -7.76 10.19 16.50
N ARG A 332 -7.04 11.12 15.88
CA ARG A 332 -6.22 10.85 14.70
C ARG A 332 -5.09 9.87 15.00
N TYR A 333 -4.51 9.93 16.20
CA TYR A 333 -3.52 8.96 16.66
C TYR A 333 -4.10 7.55 16.66
N ILE A 334 -5.26 7.33 17.30
CA ILE A 334 -5.92 6.01 17.33
C ILE A 334 -6.23 5.52 15.90
N GLN A 335 -6.76 6.38 15.04
CA GLN A 335 -7.06 6.03 13.65
C GLN A 335 -5.80 5.60 12.87
N LYS A 336 -4.66 6.27 13.12
CA LYS A 336 -3.37 5.89 12.52
C LYS A 336 -2.87 4.54 13.04
N VAL A 337 -3.00 4.27 14.36
CA VAL A 337 -2.62 2.98 14.95
C VAL A 337 -3.46 1.86 14.34
N VAL A 338 -4.80 2.01 14.32
CA VAL A 338 -5.71 1.02 13.72
C VAL A 338 -5.35 0.77 12.26
N GLY A 339 -5.20 1.83 11.44
CA GLY A 339 -4.89 1.70 10.02
C GLY A 339 -3.54 1.01 9.77
N THR A 340 -2.52 1.30 10.60
CA THR A 340 -1.20 0.68 10.49
C THR A 340 -1.25 -0.80 10.83
N PHE A 341 -1.82 -1.17 11.96
CA PHE A 341 -1.80 -2.56 12.44
C PHE A 341 -2.87 -3.45 11.82
N LEU A 342 -3.93 -2.90 11.21
CA LEU A 342 -4.94 -3.69 10.53
C LEU A 342 -4.36 -4.48 9.36
N TYR A 343 -3.43 -3.87 8.60
CA TYR A 343 -2.74 -4.58 7.53
C TYR A 343 -1.88 -5.72 8.08
N TYR A 344 -1.04 -5.46 9.08
CA TYR A 344 -0.18 -6.45 9.72
C TYR A 344 -1.00 -7.61 10.32
N GLY A 345 -2.06 -7.28 11.07
CA GLY A 345 -2.95 -8.27 11.68
C GLY A 345 -3.63 -9.17 10.65
N ARG A 346 -4.10 -8.59 9.53
CA ARG A 346 -4.67 -9.37 8.42
C ARG A 346 -3.63 -10.16 7.63
N ALA A 347 -2.43 -9.64 7.51
CA ALA A 347 -1.37 -10.29 6.74
C ALA A 347 -0.75 -11.47 7.50
N VAL A 348 -0.24 -11.24 8.71
CA VAL A 348 0.63 -12.20 9.41
C VAL A 348 0.30 -12.45 10.87
N ASP A 349 -0.51 -11.59 11.54
CA ASP A 349 -0.85 -11.79 12.95
C ASP A 349 -2.34 -11.65 13.25
N PRO A 350 -3.16 -12.67 12.95
CA PRO A 350 -4.60 -12.62 13.21
C PRO A 350 -4.97 -12.52 14.70
N THR A 351 -4.03 -12.77 15.64
CA THR A 351 -4.28 -12.62 17.07
C THR A 351 -4.55 -11.18 17.48
N MET A 352 -4.06 -10.22 16.70
CA MET A 352 -4.31 -8.78 16.89
C MET A 352 -5.72 -8.33 16.48
N LEU A 353 -6.39 -9.09 15.59
CA LEU A 353 -7.65 -8.64 14.97
C LEU A 353 -8.79 -8.39 15.96
N PRO A 354 -9.01 -9.21 17.03
CA PRO A 354 -10.05 -8.93 18.02
C PRO A 354 -9.86 -7.60 18.74
N ALA A 355 -8.61 -7.30 19.15
CA ALA A 355 -8.27 -6.04 19.80
C ALA A 355 -8.45 -4.85 18.86
N LEU A 356 -7.92 -4.95 17.64
CA LEU A 356 -8.06 -3.93 16.60
C LEU A 356 -9.54 -3.67 16.25
N SER A 357 -10.35 -4.73 16.15
CA SER A 357 -11.79 -4.60 15.92
C SER A 357 -12.49 -3.83 17.06
N ALA A 358 -12.10 -4.11 18.31
CA ALA A 358 -12.65 -3.41 19.47
C ALA A 358 -12.29 -1.92 19.47
N ILE A 359 -11.02 -1.57 19.22
CA ILE A 359 -10.55 -0.19 19.12
C ILE A 359 -11.19 0.53 17.93
N ALA A 360 -11.22 -0.11 16.75
CA ALA A 360 -11.81 0.44 15.54
C ALA A 360 -13.30 0.75 15.68
N SER A 361 -14.05 -0.05 16.41
CA SER A 361 -15.47 0.19 16.64
C SER A 361 -15.75 1.47 17.44
N SER A 362 -14.78 1.97 18.19
CA SER A 362 -14.86 3.20 19.00
C SER A 362 -14.15 4.40 18.38
N GLN A 363 -13.40 4.23 17.28
CA GLN A 363 -12.54 5.28 16.71
C GLN A 363 -13.26 6.51 16.15
N ALA A 364 -14.58 6.44 15.95
CA ALA A 364 -15.36 7.61 15.49
C ALA A 364 -15.57 8.63 16.62
N THR A 365 -15.79 8.15 17.85
CA THR A 365 -15.96 8.92 19.06
C THR A 365 -15.13 8.28 20.19
N PRO A 366 -13.81 8.33 20.11
CA PRO A 366 -12.96 7.64 21.08
C PRO A 366 -12.89 8.39 22.39
N THR A 367 -12.59 7.63 23.45
CA THR A 367 -12.51 8.09 24.83
C THR A 367 -11.17 7.74 25.45
N GLU A 368 -10.91 8.19 26.68
CA GLU A 368 -9.72 7.79 27.44
C GLU A 368 -9.62 6.26 27.59
N GLU A 369 -10.74 5.56 27.79
CA GLU A 369 -10.74 4.09 27.81
C GLU A 369 -10.27 3.50 26.48
N THR A 370 -10.68 4.11 25.35
CA THR A 370 -10.19 3.70 24.01
C THR A 370 -8.67 3.91 23.90
N MET A 371 -8.14 4.99 24.47
CA MET A 371 -6.69 5.25 24.47
C MET A 371 -5.94 4.23 25.33
N ILE A 372 -6.46 3.88 26.50
CA ILE A 372 -5.87 2.84 27.36
C ILE A 372 -5.80 1.50 26.63
N LYS A 373 -6.89 1.10 25.96
CA LYS A 373 -6.93 -0.11 25.13
C LYS A 373 -5.91 -0.06 23.98
N THR A 374 -5.76 1.11 23.37
CA THR A 374 -4.79 1.32 22.29
C THR A 374 -3.35 1.20 22.79
N LYS A 375 -3.02 1.75 23.96
CA LYS A 375 -1.69 1.60 24.58
C LYS A 375 -1.40 0.16 24.95
N GLN A 376 -2.33 -0.54 25.58
CA GLN A 376 -2.18 -1.98 25.91
C GLN A 376 -1.95 -2.81 24.63
N PHE A 377 -2.66 -2.50 23.54
CA PHE A 377 -2.45 -3.14 22.25
C PHE A 377 -1.04 -2.89 21.69
N LEU A 378 -0.53 -1.66 21.81
CA LEU A 378 0.83 -1.32 21.39
C LEU A 378 1.89 -2.00 22.26
N ASP A 379 1.66 -2.12 23.57
CA ASP A 379 2.51 -2.89 24.50
C ASP A 379 2.61 -4.36 24.07
N TYR A 380 1.47 -4.96 23.74
CA TYR A 380 1.43 -6.33 23.21
C TYR A 380 2.23 -6.43 21.90
N ALA A 381 1.97 -5.54 20.94
CA ALA A 381 2.67 -5.54 19.66
C ALA A 381 4.19 -5.39 19.84
N ALA A 382 4.65 -4.48 20.71
CA ALA A 382 6.07 -4.27 20.99
C ALA A 382 6.72 -5.50 21.69
N CYS A 383 5.94 -6.29 22.44
CA CYS A 383 6.42 -7.53 23.05
C CYS A 383 6.44 -8.72 22.08
N HIS A 384 5.61 -8.69 21.02
CA HIS A 384 5.44 -9.76 20.03
C HIS A 384 5.61 -9.23 18.60
N PRO A 385 6.81 -8.71 18.22
CA PRO A 385 6.99 -7.99 16.95
C PRO A 385 7.07 -8.88 15.71
N ASP A 386 7.35 -10.18 15.86
CA ASP A 386 7.73 -11.08 14.77
C ASP A 386 6.76 -12.28 14.69
N ALA A 387 5.60 -12.02 14.08
CA ALA A 387 4.66 -13.10 13.79
C ALA A 387 5.00 -13.80 12.48
N ILE A 388 4.82 -15.12 12.46
CA ILE A 388 4.99 -15.98 11.28
C ILE A 388 3.75 -16.86 11.14
N ILE A 389 3.12 -16.81 9.96
CA ILE A 389 2.10 -17.79 9.59
C ILE A 389 2.74 -18.85 8.70
N THR A 390 2.54 -20.12 9.05
CA THR A 390 2.94 -21.26 8.22
C THR A 390 1.71 -21.85 7.55
N TYR A 391 1.69 -21.84 6.23
CA TYR A 391 0.73 -22.64 5.46
C TYR A 391 1.35 -23.95 5.06
N LYS A 392 0.55 -25.01 5.20
CA LYS A 392 0.87 -26.37 4.73
C LYS A 392 0.05 -26.67 3.48
N ALA A 393 0.56 -27.58 2.65
CA ALA A 393 -0.20 -28.09 1.52
C ALA A 393 -1.56 -28.62 1.96
N SER A 394 -2.57 -28.37 1.15
CA SER A 394 -3.95 -28.73 1.41
C SER A 394 -4.62 -29.26 0.14
N ASP A 395 -5.83 -29.81 0.26
CA ASP A 395 -6.67 -30.18 -0.89
C ASP A 395 -7.46 -28.98 -1.42
N MET A 396 -7.15 -27.76 -0.97
CA MET A 396 -7.86 -26.51 -1.28
C MET A 396 -9.36 -26.58 -0.99
N VAL A 397 -9.75 -27.40 -0.01
CA VAL A 397 -11.11 -27.43 0.53
C VAL A 397 -11.24 -26.36 1.58
N LEU A 398 -12.20 -25.46 1.41
CA LEU A 398 -12.44 -24.38 2.35
C LEU A 398 -13.19 -24.91 3.57
N ALA A 399 -12.54 -24.88 4.75
CA ALA A 399 -13.20 -25.04 6.02
C ALA A 399 -13.52 -23.67 6.61
N THR A 400 -14.72 -23.50 7.11
CA THR A 400 -15.19 -22.26 7.72
C THR A 400 -15.61 -22.54 9.15
N HIS A 401 -15.02 -21.79 10.09
CA HIS A 401 -15.49 -21.69 11.47
C HIS A 401 -16.03 -20.28 11.65
N SER A 402 -17.30 -20.18 12.04
CA SER A 402 -17.92 -18.88 12.31
C SER A 402 -18.73 -18.92 13.60
N ASP A 403 -18.73 -17.82 14.30
CA ASP A 403 -19.51 -17.61 15.52
C ASP A 403 -19.99 -16.17 15.59
N ALA A 404 -21.08 -15.94 16.31
CA ALA A 404 -21.63 -14.62 16.51
C ALA A 404 -22.18 -14.47 17.93
N SER A 405 -21.81 -13.38 18.58
CA SER A 405 -22.41 -13.00 19.87
C SER A 405 -23.71 -12.23 19.63
N TYR A 406 -24.64 -12.38 20.55
CA TYR A 406 -25.93 -11.69 20.53
C TYR A 406 -25.92 -10.56 21.57
N LEU A 407 -26.10 -9.31 21.13
CA LEU A 407 -26.20 -8.10 21.95
C LEU A 407 -25.09 -7.93 23.01
N SER A 408 -23.88 -8.44 22.74
CA SER A 408 -22.77 -8.46 23.71
C SER A 408 -21.96 -7.16 23.75
N GLU A 409 -22.19 -6.26 22.82
CA GLU A 409 -21.46 -4.99 22.70
C GLU A 409 -22.31 -3.80 23.14
N PRO A 410 -21.69 -2.65 23.49
CA PRO A 410 -22.41 -1.43 23.85
C PRO A 410 -23.47 -1.06 22.82
N LYS A 411 -24.59 -0.48 23.28
CA LYS A 411 -25.77 -0.13 22.46
C LYS A 411 -26.44 -1.35 21.81
N ALA A 412 -26.43 -2.50 22.50
CA ALA A 412 -27.04 -3.75 22.06
C ALA A 412 -26.58 -4.19 20.64
N ARG A 413 -25.31 -3.97 20.30
CA ARG A 413 -24.71 -4.48 19.07
C ARG A 413 -24.22 -5.91 19.24
N SER A 414 -24.24 -6.66 18.16
CA SER A 414 -23.68 -8.01 18.07
C SER A 414 -22.34 -7.99 17.37
N ARG A 415 -21.52 -8.99 17.63
CA ARG A 415 -20.24 -9.21 16.94
C ARG A 415 -20.24 -10.57 16.28
N ALA A 416 -19.75 -10.64 15.04
CA ALA A 416 -19.50 -11.89 14.35
C ALA A 416 -18.01 -12.04 14.06
N GLY A 417 -17.53 -13.26 14.08
CA GLY A 417 -16.16 -13.62 13.73
C GLY A 417 -16.13 -14.90 12.93
N GLY A 418 -15.07 -15.10 12.16
CA GLY A 418 -14.87 -16.32 11.40
C GLY A 418 -13.41 -16.56 11.07
N ALA A 419 -13.06 -17.84 10.93
CA ALA A 419 -11.78 -18.30 10.42
C ALA A 419 -12.04 -19.14 9.16
N PHE A 420 -11.25 -18.91 8.12
CA PHE A 420 -11.33 -19.58 6.83
C PHE A 420 -9.98 -20.27 6.58
N LEU A 421 -10.00 -21.58 6.43
CA LEU A 421 -8.79 -22.41 6.36
C LEU A 421 -8.89 -23.35 5.16
N PRO A 422 -7.90 -23.38 4.24
CA PRO A 422 -7.74 -24.49 3.32
C PRO A 422 -7.28 -25.73 4.10
N ILE A 423 -8.00 -26.84 3.97
CA ILE A 423 -7.72 -28.08 4.71
C ILE A 423 -7.48 -29.27 3.78
N GLN A 424 -6.89 -30.34 4.29
CA GLN A 424 -6.93 -31.67 3.70
C GLN A 424 -8.29 -32.31 4.01
N ARG A 425 -8.84 -33.05 3.04
CA ARG A 425 -10.01 -33.89 3.28
C ARG A 425 -9.63 -34.96 4.28
N CYS A 426 -10.45 -35.14 5.32
CA CYS A 426 -10.37 -36.35 6.11
C CYS A 426 -10.73 -37.52 5.21
N THR A 427 -9.75 -38.43 4.95
CA THR A 427 -9.98 -39.69 4.24
C THR A 427 -10.65 -40.67 5.18
#